data_7425aa04b0940d00108d90bea5534218
#
_entry.id   7425aa04b0940d00108d90bea5534218
#
_cell.length_a   1.000
_cell.length_b   1.000
_cell.length_c   1.000
_cell.angle_alpha   90.00
_cell.angle_beta   90.00
_cell.angle_gamma   90.00
#
_symmetry.space_group_name_H-M   'P 1'
#
loop_
_entity.id
_entity.type
_entity.pdbx_description
1 polymer ?
#
loop_
_entity_poly.entity_id
_entity_poly.type
_entity_poly.pdbx_seq_one_letter_code
_entity_poly.pdbx_strand_id
1 'polypeptide(L)'
;MLKLHNNFYKTRKHNLINKYVLIICIIFISSNNIEAQNEKLSLLTAPAGFSIEIFAEDIKSPRQMTEGKKYIYTSSGPMGEIYALLDVDNDKKIDSKITLAKGLNNSRGVTFKDGDLYFAEVDKIWVIKNVEEQLDLNNYKLPKKELITDNLPSDAWHGWKWIKHGPDGKLYVPVGAPCNICLKDDPRYASIMRLNDGNWEFVATGVRNSVGFDWHPDTKKLYFTDNGRDWLGDDSPSCELNVVEEENSFYGFPYVHANDVMDPEYGAD
;
A
#
# COMPACT_ATOMS: atom_id res chain seq x y z
N MET A 1 -37.80 37.75 52.90
CA MET A 1 -37.01 38.92 52.56
C MET A 1 -35.54 38.52 52.43
N LEU A 2 -34.91 38.71 51.22
CA LEU A 2 -33.46 38.67 50.92
C LEU A 2 -32.72 37.35 51.13
N LYS A 3 -32.32 36.67 50.05
CA LYS A 3 -31.05 36.72 49.32
C LYS A 3 -31.00 35.61 48.28
N LEU A 4 -31.32 35.92 47.02
CA LEU A 4 -31.00 35.09 45.87
C LEU A 4 -30.56 36.05 44.76
N HIS A 5 -29.27 36.42 44.74
CA HIS A 5 -28.60 37.00 43.57
C HIS A 5 -27.10 36.99 43.84
N ASN A 6 -26.36 35.95 43.36
CA ASN A 6 -24.92 36.06 43.07
C ASN A 6 -24.25 34.79 42.51
N ASN A 7 -24.95 33.86 41.86
CA ASN A 7 -24.28 32.68 41.33
C ASN A 7 -24.36 32.49 39.80
N PHE A 8 -24.98 33.41 39.04
CA PHE A 8 -25.11 33.26 37.58
C PHE A 8 -23.94 33.86 36.77
N TYR A 9 -23.15 34.74 37.34
CA TYR A 9 -22.04 35.40 36.62
C TYR A 9 -20.70 34.64 36.64
N LYS A 10 -20.48 33.74 37.58
CA LYS A 10 -19.21 33.01 37.70
C LYS A 10 -19.10 31.83 36.73
N THR A 11 -20.20 31.17 36.40
CA THR A 11 -20.22 30.02 35.51
C THR A 11 -20.07 30.38 34.03
N ARG A 12 -20.52 31.59 33.63
CA ARG A 12 -20.38 32.04 32.24
C ARG A 12 -18.95 32.44 31.86
N LYS A 13 -18.16 33.00 32.80
CA LYS A 13 -16.77 33.35 32.54
C LYS A 13 -15.85 32.14 32.43
N HIS A 14 -16.06 31.10 33.22
CA HIS A 14 -15.29 29.84 33.15
C HIS A 14 -15.51 29.08 31.84
N ASN A 15 -16.75 29.04 31.34
CA ASN A 15 -17.05 28.37 30.07
C ASN A 15 -16.49 29.14 28.84
N LEU A 16 -16.41 30.47 28.88
CA LEU A 16 -15.79 31.26 27.81
C LEU A 16 -14.25 31.06 27.81
N ILE A 17 -13.60 31.12 28.95
CA ILE A 17 -12.14 30.93 29.06
C ILE A 17 -11.75 29.53 28.60
N ASN A 18 -12.48 28.49 28.99
CA ASN A 18 -12.19 27.13 28.53
C ASN A 18 -12.42 26.95 27.01
N LYS A 19 -13.40 27.63 26.44
CA LYS A 19 -13.65 27.59 24.99
C LYS A 19 -12.54 28.28 24.18
N TYR A 20 -12.03 29.41 24.66
CA TYR A 20 -10.90 30.10 24.03
C TYR A 20 -9.59 29.37 24.20
N VAL A 21 -9.33 28.79 25.37
CA VAL A 21 -8.14 27.94 25.62
C VAL A 21 -8.16 26.71 24.70
N LEU A 22 -9.31 26.05 24.52
CA LEU A 22 -9.45 24.90 23.63
C LEU A 22 -9.21 25.30 22.16
N ILE A 23 -9.75 26.43 21.71
CA ILE A 23 -9.54 26.95 20.34
C ILE A 23 -8.06 27.31 20.11
N ILE A 24 -7.41 27.97 21.08
CA ILE A 24 -6.00 28.32 20.99
C ILE A 24 -5.13 27.05 20.97
N CYS A 25 -5.42 26.03 21.79
CA CYS A 25 -4.71 24.76 21.75
C CYS A 25 -4.88 24.03 20.40
N ILE A 26 -6.07 24.05 19.80
CA ILE A 26 -6.31 23.44 18.49
C ILE A 26 -5.53 24.19 17.38
N ILE A 27 -5.49 25.52 17.41
CA ILE A 27 -4.72 26.32 16.47
C ILE A 27 -3.21 26.08 16.63
N PHE A 28 -2.70 25.95 17.86
CA PHE A 28 -1.29 25.64 18.13
C PHE A 28 -0.90 24.23 17.67
N ILE A 29 -1.77 23.24 17.83
CA ILE A 29 -1.52 21.86 17.37
C ILE A 29 -1.52 21.78 15.86
N SER A 30 -2.43 22.48 15.18
CA SER A 30 -2.47 22.52 13.72
C SER A 30 -1.28 23.25 13.10
N SER A 31 -0.82 24.36 13.70
CA SER A 31 0.36 25.08 13.19
C SER A 31 1.66 24.27 13.34
N ASN A 32 1.84 23.55 14.43
CA ASN A 32 3.02 22.69 14.63
C ASN A 32 3.07 21.50 13.64
N ASN A 33 1.91 20.97 13.25
CA ASN A 33 1.85 19.90 12.25
C ASN A 33 2.21 20.40 10.85
N ILE A 34 1.73 21.58 10.47
CA ILE A 34 2.04 22.22 9.17
C ILE A 34 3.53 22.56 9.07
N GLU A 35 4.13 23.08 10.14
CA GLU A 35 5.56 23.39 10.19
C GLU A 35 6.44 22.14 10.06
N ALA A 36 6.11 21.06 10.79
CA ALA A 36 6.81 19.78 10.72
C ALA A 36 6.68 19.08 9.36
N GLN A 37 5.58 19.28 8.66
CA GLN A 37 5.37 18.74 7.32
C GLN A 37 6.15 19.52 6.27
N ASN A 38 6.15 20.83 6.33
CA ASN A 38 6.94 21.69 5.46
C ASN A 38 8.45 21.42 5.62
N GLU A 39 8.91 21.15 6.84
CA GLU A 39 10.29 20.76 7.12
C GLU A 39 10.64 19.42 6.44
N LYS A 40 9.77 18.42 6.47
CA LYS A 40 10.01 17.14 5.79
C LYS A 40 10.01 17.28 4.28
N LEU A 41 9.12 18.06 3.69
CA LEU A 41 9.10 18.32 2.24
C LEU A 41 10.36 19.05 1.77
N SER A 42 10.92 19.95 2.58
CA SER A 42 12.14 20.66 2.23
C SER A 42 13.39 19.78 2.10
N LEU A 43 13.35 18.55 2.64
CA LEU A 43 14.40 17.55 2.49
C LEU A 43 14.35 16.80 1.16
N LEU A 44 13.26 16.97 0.40
CA LEU A 44 13.07 16.30 -0.87
C LEU A 44 13.44 17.22 -2.02
N THR A 45 14.07 16.65 -3.06
CA THR A 45 14.41 17.36 -4.28
C THR A 45 13.64 16.79 -5.45
N ALA A 46 12.82 17.62 -6.09
CA ALA A 46 12.14 17.24 -7.33
C ALA A 46 13.04 17.52 -8.55
N PRO A 47 12.98 16.71 -9.60
CA PRO A 47 13.59 17.03 -10.88
C PRO A 47 13.01 18.33 -11.47
N ALA A 48 13.75 18.96 -12.38
CA ALA A 48 13.28 20.18 -13.06
C ALA A 48 11.94 19.93 -13.78
N GLY A 49 10.97 20.81 -13.54
CA GLY A 49 9.61 20.71 -14.08
C GLY A 49 8.62 19.91 -13.22
N PHE A 50 9.05 19.39 -12.06
CA PHE A 50 8.19 18.70 -11.10
C PHE A 50 8.11 19.46 -9.78
N SER A 51 7.00 19.32 -9.08
CA SER A 51 6.79 19.75 -7.69
C SER A 51 6.40 18.57 -6.82
N ILE A 52 6.66 18.68 -5.51
CA ILE A 52 6.26 17.69 -4.51
C ILE A 52 5.29 18.35 -3.56
N GLU A 53 4.10 17.81 -3.45
CA GLU A 53 3.01 18.35 -2.62
C GLU A 53 2.36 17.22 -1.81
N ILE A 54 1.74 17.58 -0.69
CA ILE A 54 0.96 16.64 0.13
C ILE A 54 -0.44 16.56 -0.47
N PHE A 55 -0.80 15.37 -0.95
CA PHE A 55 -2.13 15.08 -1.49
C PHE A 55 -3.11 14.64 -0.39
N ALA A 56 -2.66 13.81 0.55
CA ALA A 56 -3.48 13.27 1.63
C ALA A 56 -2.68 13.08 2.91
N GLU A 57 -3.32 13.31 4.05
CA GLU A 57 -2.78 13.13 5.39
C GLU A 57 -3.54 12.04 6.16
N ASP A 58 -3.04 11.67 7.34
CA ASP A 58 -3.68 10.71 8.25
C ASP A 58 -3.93 9.32 7.64
N ILE A 59 -3.06 8.90 6.72
CA ILE A 59 -3.02 7.53 6.19
C ILE A 59 -1.76 6.84 6.72
N LYS A 60 -1.95 5.90 7.63
CA LYS A 60 -0.82 5.17 8.24
C LYS A 60 -0.19 4.21 7.24
N SER A 61 1.09 4.43 6.94
CA SER A 61 1.90 3.55 6.09
C SER A 61 1.18 3.13 4.79
N PRO A 62 0.72 4.09 3.96
CA PRO A 62 0.18 3.76 2.65
C PRO A 62 1.27 3.09 1.82
N ARG A 63 0.91 2.13 0.97
CA ARG A 63 1.90 1.39 0.20
C ARG A 63 1.63 1.45 -1.30
N GLN A 64 0.60 0.77 -1.74
CA GLN A 64 0.18 0.81 -3.13
C GLN A 64 -1.01 1.75 -3.30
N MET A 65 -1.04 2.45 -4.42
CA MET A 65 -2.16 3.27 -4.85
C MET A 65 -2.60 2.86 -6.25
N THR A 66 -3.87 3.05 -6.53
CA THR A 66 -4.46 2.88 -7.86
C THR A 66 -5.52 3.92 -8.11
N GLU A 67 -5.59 4.40 -9.33
CA GLU A 67 -6.59 5.37 -9.76
C GLU A 67 -7.86 4.66 -10.24
N GLY A 68 -9.02 5.12 -9.77
CA GLY A 68 -10.33 4.80 -10.30
C GLY A 68 -10.83 5.89 -11.25
N LYS A 69 -12.14 5.98 -11.45
CA LYS A 69 -12.75 7.02 -12.28
C LYS A 69 -12.88 8.36 -11.54
N LYS A 70 -13.13 8.30 -10.23
CA LYS A 70 -13.35 9.47 -9.35
C LYS A 70 -12.45 9.47 -8.13
N TYR A 71 -11.91 8.33 -7.74
CA TYR A 71 -11.20 8.15 -6.48
C TYR A 71 -9.79 7.63 -6.73
N ILE A 72 -8.89 8.00 -5.84
CA ILE A 72 -7.62 7.29 -5.67
C ILE A 72 -7.79 6.31 -4.52
N TYR A 73 -7.45 5.05 -4.74
CA TYR A 73 -7.53 4.01 -3.73
C TYR A 73 -6.16 3.71 -3.17
N THR A 74 -6.10 3.49 -1.85
CA THR A 74 -4.86 3.09 -1.17
C THR A 74 -5.15 2.18 0.02
N SER A 75 -4.12 1.51 0.48
CA SER A 75 -4.17 0.60 1.62
C SER A 75 -3.39 1.16 2.81
N SER A 76 -3.74 0.71 4.01
CA SER A 76 -2.96 0.92 5.23
C SER A 76 -2.74 -0.43 5.92
N GLY A 77 -1.59 -1.05 5.63
CA GLY A 77 -1.26 -2.38 6.13
C GLY A 77 -1.35 -2.53 7.65
N PRO A 78 -0.73 -1.63 8.46
CA PRO A 78 -0.78 -1.74 9.91
C PRO A 78 -2.18 -1.57 10.51
N MET A 79 -3.06 -0.81 9.83
CA MET A 79 -4.45 -0.61 10.27
C MET A 79 -5.39 -1.68 9.71
N GLY A 80 -4.94 -2.45 8.72
CA GLY A 80 -5.79 -3.42 8.02
C GLY A 80 -6.98 -2.77 7.34
N GLU A 81 -6.76 -1.63 6.67
CA GLU A 81 -7.84 -0.83 6.07
C GLU A 81 -7.54 -0.50 4.61
N ILE A 82 -8.60 -0.34 3.83
CA ILE A 82 -8.57 0.16 2.45
C ILE A 82 -9.35 1.47 2.41
N TYR A 83 -8.82 2.46 1.72
CA TYR A 83 -9.41 3.79 1.59
C TYR A 83 -9.68 4.16 0.14
N ALA A 84 -10.76 4.93 -0.06
CA ALA A 84 -11.00 5.76 -1.24
C ALA A 84 -10.76 7.22 -0.86
N LEU A 85 -9.97 7.92 -1.63
CA LEU A 85 -9.61 9.33 -1.48
C LEU A 85 -10.27 10.11 -2.60
N LEU A 86 -11.02 11.14 -2.24
CA LEU A 86 -11.77 11.97 -3.18
C LEU A 86 -11.23 13.40 -3.13
N ASP A 87 -10.86 13.92 -4.28
CA ASP A 87 -10.59 15.32 -4.57
C ASP A 87 -11.71 15.81 -5.50
N VAL A 88 -12.59 16.67 -4.99
CA VAL A 88 -13.81 17.09 -5.70
C VAL A 88 -13.55 18.25 -6.65
N ASP A 89 -12.70 19.18 -6.25
CA ASP A 89 -12.43 20.42 -6.97
C ASP A 89 -11.13 20.41 -7.78
N ASN A 90 -10.41 19.27 -7.77
CA ASN A 90 -9.15 19.05 -8.47
C ASN A 90 -8.02 20.02 -8.05
N ASP A 91 -8.01 20.41 -6.79
CA ASP A 91 -6.95 21.27 -6.20
C ASP A 91 -5.70 20.44 -5.80
N LYS A 92 -5.72 19.12 -6.03
CA LYS A 92 -4.69 18.13 -5.69
C LYS A 92 -4.57 17.88 -4.18
N LYS A 93 -5.64 18.08 -3.45
CA LYS A 93 -5.80 17.70 -2.05
C LYS A 93 -7.10 16.93 -1.88
N ILE A 94 -7.11 15.99 -0.95
CA ILE A 94 -8.34 15.25 -0.70
C ILE A 94 -9.35 16.06 0.11
N ASP A 95 -10.61 16.07 -0.32
CA ASP A 95 -11.76 16.56 0.43
C ASP A 95 -12.34 15.49 1.36
N SER A 96 -12.21 14.23 0.98
CA SER A 96 -12.79 13.13 1.73
C SER A 96 -11.94 11.88 1.69
N LYS A 97 -11.87 11.19 2.84
CA LYS A 97 -11.30 9.86 3.01
C LYS A 97 -12.39 8.90 3.46
N ILE A 98 -12.66 7.88 2.66
CA ILE A 98 -13.71 6.89 2.89
C ILE A 98 -13.06 5.55 3.14
N THR A 99 -13.39 4.88 4.25
CA THR A 99 -12.91 3.53 4.52
C THR A 99 -13.77 2.50 3.79
N LEU A 100 -13.17 1.66 2.95
CA LEU A 100 -13.86 0.65 2.15
C LEU A 100 -13.86 -0.74 2.79
N ALA A 101 -12.81 -1.08 3.53
CA ALA A 101 -12.67 -2.35 4.24
C ALA A 101 -11.85 -2.15 5.51
N LYS A 102 -12.10 -3.02 6.51
CA LYS A 102 -11.43 -3.02 7.83
C LYS A 102 -11.12 -4.44 8.28
N GLY A 103 -10.22 -4.54 9.27
CA GLY A 103 -9.88 -5.80 9.92
C GLY A 103 -9.14 -6.78 9.01
N LEU A 104 -8.37 -6.25 8.05
CA LEU A 104 -7.59 -7.02 7.09
C LEU A 104 -6.21 -7.35 7.67
N ASN A 105 -5.70 -8.53 7.33
CA ASN A 105 -4.36 -8.96 7.73
C ASN A 105 -3.29 -8.29 6.86
N ASN A 106 -2.71 -7.16 7.35
CA ASN A 106 -1.61 -6.44 6.70
C ASN A 106 -1.83 -6.19 5.20
N SER A 107 -3.01 -5.65 4.85
CA SER A 107 -3.38 -5.38 3.46
C SER A 107 -2.54 -4.26 2.86
N ARG A 108 -1.83 -4.53 1.78
CA ARG A 108 -0.91 -3.60 1.13
C ARG A 108 -1.19 -3.38 -0.34
N GLY A 109 -1.63 -4.40 -1.06
CA GLY A 109 -1.89 -4.35 -2.50
C GLY A 109 -3.29 -3.86 -2.82
N VAL A 110 -3.40 -2.96 -3.81
CA VAL A 110 -4.67 -2.48 -4.37
C VAL A 110 -4.53 -2.31 -5.88
N THR A 111 -5.57 -2.69 -6.64
CA THR A 111 -5.64 -2.43 -8.09
C THR A 111 -7.08 -2.25 -8.53
N PHE A 112 -7.33 -1.25 -9.37
CA PHE A 112 -8.65 -0.96 -9.93
C PHE A 112 -8.70 -1.42 -11.38
N LYS A 113 -9.77 -2.11 -11.75
CA LYS A 113 -10.01 -2.55 -13.12
C LYS A 113 -11.50 -2.63 -13.42
N ASP A 114 -11.92 -2.01 -14.50
CA ASP A 114 -13.28 -2.10 -15.06
C ASP A 114 -14.43 -1.80 -14.07
N GLY A 115 -14.17 -0.90 -13.10
CA GLY A 115 -15.13 -0.53 -12.04
C GLY A 115 -14.96 -1.31 -10.73
N ASP A 116 -14.17 -2.36 -10.73
CA ASP A 116 -13.91 -3.23 -9.59
C ASP A 116 -12.62 -2.85 -8.87
N LEU A 117 -12.64 -2.84 -7.53
CA LEU A 117 -11.45 -2.66 -6.72
C LEU A 117 -11.02 -3.99 -6.12
N TYR A 118 -9.82 -4.43 -6.47
CA TYR A 118 -9.16 -5.60 -5.90
C TYR A 118 -8.17 -5.17 -4.84
N PHE A 119 -8.05 -5.94 -3.75
CA PHE A 119 -7.05 -5.70 -2.70
C PHE A 119 -6.60 -6.99 -2.04
N ALA A 120 -5.33 -7.00 -1.61
CA ALA A 120 -4.67 -8.18 -1.08
C ALA A 120 -4.33 -8.05 0.40
N GLU A 121 -4.58 -9.11 1.15
CA GLU A 121 -3.99 -9.43 2.44
C GLU A 121 -2.73 -10.29 2.25
N VAL A 122 -2.15 -10.79 3.34
CA VAL A 122 -1.00 -11.70 3.27
C VAL A 122 -1.35 -12.98 2.50
N ASP A 123 -2.53 -13.54 2.77
CA ASP A 123 -2.95 -14.87 2.28
C ASP A 123 -4.23 -14.83 1.43
N LYS A 124 -4.85 -13.64 1.24
CA LYS A 124 -6.15 -13.49 0.56
C LYS A 124 -6.17 -12.36 -0.43
N ILE A 125 -7.01 -12.52 -1.45
CA ILE A 125 -7.37 -11.43 -2.36
C ILE A 125 -8.88 -11.28 -2.38
N TRP A 126 -9.32 -10.03 -2.30
CA TRP A 126 -10.72 -9.63 -2.29
C TRP A 126 -11.05 -8.72 -3.46
N VAL A 127 -12.32 -8.63 -3.80
CA VAL A 127 -12.83 -7.64 -4.74
C VAL A 127 -14.07 -6.94 -4.16
N ILE A 128 -14.18 -5.64 -4.42
CA ILE A 128 -15.42 -4.86 -4.32
C ILE A 128 -15.87 -4.56 -5.73
N LYS A 129 -16.98 -5.19 -6.14
CA LYS A 129 -17.55 -5.01 -7.46
C LYS A 129 -18.20 -3.65 -7.61
N ASN A 130 -18.01 -3.00 -8.78
CA ASN A 130 -18.57 -1.67 -9.07
C ASN A 130 -18.41 -0.71 -7.89
N VAL A 131 -17.18 -0.60 -7.36
CA VAL A 131 -16.90 0.04 -6.07
C VAL A 131 -17.46 1.46 -5.99
N GLU A 132 -17.33 2.25 -7.06
CA GLU A 132 -17.79 3.65 -7.06
C GLU A 132 -19.30 3.81 -7.03
N GLU A 133 -20.05 2.81 -7.53
CA GLU A 133 -21.52 2.78 -7.46
C GLU A 133 -22.02 2.45 -6.06
N GLN A 134 -21.20 1.78 -5.24
CA GLN A 134 -21.55 1.45 -3.85
C GLN A 134 -21.24 2.58 -2.86
N LEU A 135 -20.57 3.66 -3.31
CA LEU A 135 -20.18 4.77 -2.45
C LEU A 135 -21.26 5.87 -2.45
N ASP A 136 -22.05 5.91 -1.38
CA ASP A 136 -22.99 6.99 -1.09
C ASP A 136 -22.46 7.84 0.06
N LEU A 137 -22.01 9.05 -0.24
CA LEU A 137 -21.45 9.99 0.74
C LEU A 137 -22.49 10.44 1.81
N ASN A 138 -23.77 10.36 1.50
CA ASN A 138 -24.84 10.79 2.40
C ASN A 138 -25.33 9.68 3.33
N ASN A 139 -25.13 8.40 2.96
CA ASN A 139 -25.56 7.25 3.72
C ASN A 139 -24.51 6.15 3.67
N TYR A 140 -23.34 6.46 4.22
CA TYR A 140 -22.19 5.60 4.15
C TYR A 140 -22.38 4.26 4.83
N LYS A 141 -22.18 3.19 4.07
CA LYS A 141 -22.03 1.81 4.55
C LYS A 141 -20.78 1.21 3.95
N LEU A 142 -20.13 0.31 4.69
CA LEU A 142 -19.02 -0.46 4.12
C LEU A 142 -19.52 -1.23 2.90
N PRO A 143 -18.86 -1.08 1.73
CA PRO A 143 -19.25 -1.82 0.54
C PRO A 143 -19.05 -3.34 0.75
N LYS A 144 -19.82 -4.13 0.00
CA LYS A 144 -19.71 -5.59 0.04
C LYS A 144 -18.42 -6.02 -0.66
N LYS A 145 -17.55 -6.74 0.04
CA LYS A 145 -16.39 -7.41 -0.55
C LYS A 145 -16.67 -8.89 -0.81
N GLU A 146 -16.08 -9.43 -1.85
CA GLU A 146 -16.15 -10.83 -2.25
C GLU A 146 -14.76 -11.44 -2.27
N LEU A 147 -14.64 -12.68 -1.82
CA LEU A 147 -13.37 -13.39 -1.81
C LEU A 147 -13.05 -13.89 -3.22
N ILE A 148 -11.85 -13.57 -3.71
CA ILE A 148 -11.30 -14.12 -4.95
C ILE A 148 -10.53 -15.40 -4.64
N THR A 149 -9.66 -15.35 -3.64
CA THR A 149 -8.87 -16.50 -3.19
C THR A 149 -8.43 -16.31 -1.73
N ASP A 150 -8.28 -17.41 -1.00
CA ASP A 150 -7.67 -17.50 0.33
C ASP A 150 -6.53 -18.53 0.34
N ASN A 151 -6.00 -18.85 -0.83
CA ASN A 151 -4.99 -19.87 -1.05
C ASN A 151 -3.63 -19.26 -1.48
N LEU A 152 -3.18 -18.20 -0.81
CA LEU A 152 -1.80 -17.71 -0.91
C LEU A 152 -1.00 -18.15 0.32
N PRO A 153 0.33 -18.32 0.22
CA PRO A 153 1.18 -18.55 1.39
C PRO A 153 0.99 -17.49 2.46
N SER A 154 0.91 -17.89 3.74
CA SER A 154 0.45 -17.07 4.86
C SER A 154 1.56 -16.53 5.76
N ASP A 155 2.83 -16.82 5.48
CA ASP A 155 3.95 -16.29 6.26
C ASP A 155 3.97 -14.75 6.19
N ALA A 156 4.18 -14.14 7.35
CA ALA A 156 4.12 -12.67 7.47
C ALA A 156 5.38 -11.98 6.94
N TRP A 157 6.55 -12.63 7.03
CA TRP A 157 7.81 -12.07 6.52
C TRP A 157 7.79 -12.09 4.99
N HIS A 158 8.01 -10.94 4.36
CA HIS A 158 7.78 -10.69 2.93
C HIS A 158 6.36 -11.06 2.46
N GLY A 159 5.40 -11.13 3.41
CA GLY A 159 4.04 -11.62 3.16
C GLY A 159 3.13 -10.61 2.47
N TRP A 160 3.46 -9.33 2.50
CA TRP A 160 2.63 -8.29 1.87
C TRP A 160 2.69 -8.38 0.35
N LYS A 161 1.54 -8.23 -0.26
CA LYS A 161 1.38 -8.42 -1.70
C LYS A 161 1.26 -7.06 -2.40
N TRP A 162 2.00 -6.89 -3.48
CA TRP A 162 1.70 -5.94 -4.53
C TRP A 162 0.81 -6.65 -5.54
N ILE A 163 -0.25 -6.03 -6.03
CA ILE A 163 -1.12 -6.66 -7.03
C ILE A 163 -1.42 -5.70 -8.17
N LYS A 164 -1.46 -6.22 -9.39
CA LYS A 164 -1.83 -5.43 -10.56
C LYS A 164 -2.35 -6.33 -11.67
N HIS A 165 -3.31 -5.85 -12.45
CA HIS A 165 -3.75 -6.54 -13.64
C HIS A 165 -2.78 -6.29 -14.80
N GLY A 166 -2.41 -7.37 -15.49
CA GLY A 166 -1.56 -7.31 -16.68
C GLY A 166 -2.29 -6.88 -17.93
N PRO A 167 -1.55 -6.66 -19.03
CA PRO A 167 -2.11 -6.38 -20.34
C PRO A 167 -3.02 -7.49 -20.87
N ASP A 168 -2.84 -8.72 -20.38
CA ASP A 168 -3.67 -9.90 -20.64
C ASP A 168 -4.96 -9.93 -19.81
N GLY A 169 -5.16 -8.93 -18.94
CA GLY A 169 -6.31 -8.82 -18.05
C GLY A 169 -6.27 -9.70 -16.81
N LYS A 170 -5.25 -10.53 -16.64
CA LYS A 170 -5.08 -11.40 -15.46
C LYS A 170 -4.50 -10.64 -14.27
N LEU A 171 -4.77 -11.13 -13.06
CA LEU A 171 -4.26 -10.55 -11.81
C LEU A 171 -2.92 -11.18 -11.45
N TYR A 172 -1.89 -10.36 -11.26
CA TYR A 172 -0.54 -10.76 -10.89
C TYR A 172 -0.24 -10.44 -9.44
N VAL A 173 0.55 -11.32 -8.79
CA VAL A 173 0.96 -11.18 -7.38
C VAL A 173 2.36 -11.74 -7.15
N PRO A 174 3.26 -11.03 -6.47
CA PRO A 174 4.52 -11.56 -5.98
C PRO A 174 4.28 -12.28 -4.64
N VAL A 175 5.00 -13.35 -4.42
CA VAL A 175 5.03 -14.10 -3.15
C VAL A 175 6.49 -14.20 -2.71
N GLY A 176 6.90 -13.31 -1.80
CA GLY A 176 8.28 -13.27 -1.31
C GLY A 176 8.66 -14.49 -0.47
N ALA A 177 9.95 -14.79 -0.44
CA ALA A 177 10.50 -15.82 0.44
C ALA A 177 10.30 -15.40 1.92
N PRO A 178 9.82 -16.29 2.81
CA PRO A 178 9.50 -15.94 4.19
C PRO A 178 10.75 -15.95 5.11
N CYS A 179 11.87 -15.46 4.63
CA CYS A 179 13.17 -15.50 5.28
C CYS A 179 14.15 -14.52 4.63
N ASN A 180 15.31 -14.32 5.25
CA ASN A 180 16.42 -13.64 4.60
C ASN A 180 16.99 -14.49 3.47
N ILE A 181 17.27 -15.77 3.78
CA ILE A 181 17.74 -16.80 2.83
C ILE A 181 17.18 -18.16 3.26
N CYS A 182 16.53 -18.88 2.39
CA CYS A 182 16.02 -20.24 2.60
C CYS A 182 15.44 -20.86 1.33
N LEU A 183 15.33 -22.17 1.31
CA LEU A 183 14.45 -22.94 0.44
C LEU A 183 13.16 -23.28 1.17
N LYS A 184 12.05 -23.30 0.48
CA LYS A 184 10.75 -23.74 0.96
C LYS A 184 10.19 -24.85 0.09
N ASP A 185 9.50 -25.79 0.72
CA ASP A 185 8.84 -26.89 0.00
C ASP A 185 7.66 -26.40 -0.86
N ASP A 186 6.99 -25.34 -0.44
CA ASP A 186 5.93 -24.73 -1.24
C ASP A 186 6.57 -23.86 -2.35
N PRO A 187 6.45 -24.28 -3.63
CA PRO A 187 7.12 -23.60 -4.74
C PRO A 187 6.55 -22.20 -5.04
N ARG A 188 5.44 -21.82 -4.40
CA ARG A 188 4.84 -20.50 -4.59
C ARG A 188 5.65 -19.38 -3.92
N TYR A 189 6.49 -19.71 -2.91
CA TYR A 189 7.44 -18.74 -2.37
C TYR A 189 8.52 -18.36 -3.38
N ALA A 190 9.07 -17.18 -3.22
CA ALA A 190 10.10 -16.61 -4.10
C ALA A 190 9.66 -16.61 -5.58
N SER A 191 8.44 -16.13 -5.85
CA SER A 191 7.88 -16.12 -7.21
C SER A 191 7.03 -14.88 -7.50
N ILE A 192 6.77 -14.66 -8.79
CA ILE A 192 5.67 -13.85 -9.28
C ILE A 192 4.70 -14.79 -9.99
N MET A 193 3.44 -14.76 -9.59
CA MET A 193 2.37 -15.58 -10.15
C MET A 193 1.27 -14.73 -10.75
N ARG A 194 0.48 -15.32 -11.67
CA ARG A 194 -0.77 -14.74 -12.15
C ARG A 194 -1.93 -15.69 -11.90
N LEU A 195 -3.11 -15.12 -11.65
CA LEU A 195 -4.34 -15.88 -11.50
C LEU A 195 -5.01 -16.06 -12.88
N ASN A 196 -5.16 -17.30 -13.32
CA ASN A 196 -5.80 -17.69 -14.56
C ASN A 196 -6.91 -18.72 -14.30
N ASP A 197 -8.16 -18.34 -14.50
CA ASP A 197 -9.33 -19.22 -14.30
C ASP A 197 -9.34 -19.96 -12.95
N GLY A 198 -8.98 -19.22 -11.88
CA GLY A 198 -8.92 -19.76 -10.51
C GLY A 198 -7.64 -20.54 -10.17
N ASN A 199 -6.72 -20.70 -11.13
CA ASN A 199 -5.45 -21.39 -10.93
C ASN A 199 -4.28 -20.41 -10.92
N TRP A 200 -3.25 -20.70 -10.11
CA TRP A 200 -2.01 -19.95 -10.09
C TRP A 200 -1.03 -20.47 -11.13
N GLU A 201 -0.52 -19.60 -11.99
CA GLU A 201 0.52 -19.86 -12.96
C GLU A 201 1.78 -19.08 -12.59
N PHE A 202 2.96 -19.73 -12.68
CA PHE A 202 4.23 -19.04 -12.45
C PHE A 202 4.62 -18.20 -13.64
N VAL A 203 5.00 -16.94 -13.35
CA VAL A 203 5.52 -15.98 -14.32
C VAL A 203 7.03 -15.82 -14.17
N ALA A 204 7.51 -15.81 -12.93
CA ALA A 204 8.93 -15.77 -12.57
C ALA A 204 9.14 -16.54 -11.27
N THR A 205 10.26 -17.24 -11.15
CA THR A 205 10.68 -17.99 -9.95
C THR A 205 12.07 -17.55 -9.52
N GLY A 206 12.49 -17.90 -8.29
CA GLY A 206 13.77 -17.41 -7.77
C GLY A 206 13.80 -15.90 -7.52
N VAL A 207 12.64 -15.30 -7.23
CA VAL A 207 12.45 -13.87 -6.92
C VAL A 207 12.32 -13.73 -5.41
N ARG A 208 13.36 -13.26 -4.72
CA ARG A 208 13.39 -13.22 -3.26
C ARG A 208 12.24 -12.41 -2.64
N ASN A 209 12.08 -11.16 -3.07
CA ASN A 209 11.05 -10.27 -2.52
C ASN A 209 10.77 -9.09 -3.46
N SER A 210 9.96 -9.32 -4.46
CA SER A 210 9.46 -8.24 -5.30
C SER A 210 8.40 -7.41 -4.56
N VAL A 211 8.59 -6.10 -4.49
CA VAL A 211 7.68 -5.14 -3.87
C VAL A 211 7.01 -4.19 -4.87
N GLY A 212 7.26 -4.39 -6.15
CA GLY A 212 6.65 -3.64 -7.24
C GLY A 212 7.01 -4.19 -8.60
N PHE A 213 6.03 -4.18 -9.50
CA PHE A 213 6.21 -4.55 -10.89
C PHE A 213 5.27 -3.75 -11.79
N ASP A 214 5.65 -3.62 -13.05
CA ASP A 214 4.81 -2.99 -14.09
C ASP A 214 5.22 -3.50 -15.48
N TRP A 215 4.39 -3.21 -16.46
CA TRP A 215 4.64 -3.58 -17.85
C TRP A 215 5.15 -2.38 -18.64
N HIS A 216 6.18 -2.63 -19.44
CA HIS A 216 6.66 -1.62 -20.37
C HIS A 216 5.51 -1.22 -21.36
N PRO A 217 5.24 0.08 -21.54
CA PRO A 217 4.05 0.53 -22.26
C PRO A 217 3.99 0.06 -23.73
N ASP A 218 5.15 -0.11 -24.39
CA ASP A 218 5.21 -0.53 -25.78
C ASP A 218 5.40 -2.03 -25.93
N THR A 219 6.42 -2.59 -25.26
CA THR A 219 6.79 -4.02 -25.43
C THR A 219 5.91 -4.98 -24.67
N LYS A 220 5.15 -4.48 -23.67
CA LYS A 220 4.32 -5.26 -22.74
C LYS A 220 5.09 -6.29 -21.92
N LYS A 221 6.42 -6.24 -21.92
CA LYS A 221 7.25 -7.06 -21.02
C LYS A 221 7.06 -6.63 -19.58
N LEU A 222 7.01 -7.59 -18.67
CA LEU A 222 6.91 -7.35 -17.23
C LEU A 222 8.30 -7.01 -16.68
N TYR A 223 8.41 -5.86 -16.01
CA TYR A 223 9.56 -5.47 -15.20
C TYR A 223 9.20 -5.56 -13.73
N PHE A 224 10.11 -6.02 -12.90
CA PHE A 224 9.90 -6.12 -11.46
C PHE A 224 11.17 -5.80 -10.68
N THR A 225 11.00 -5.26 -9.47
CA THR A 225 12.09 -5.06 -8.52
C THR A 225 12.25 -6.29 -7.66
N ASP A 226 13.48 -6.63 -7.27
CA ASP A 226 13.76 -7.66 -6.27
C ASP A 226 14.71 -7.14 -5.20
N ASN A 227 14.32 -7.29 -3.94
CA ASN A 227 15.16 -6.90 -2.81
C ASN A 227 16.17 -8.02 -2.52
N GLY A 228 17.47 -7.71 -2.59
CA GLY A 228 18.55 -8.62 -2.26
C GLY A 228 18.55 -9.08 -0.80
N ARG A 229 19.29 -10.17 -0.50
CA ARG A 229 19.44 -10.66 0.87
C ARG A 229 20.28 -9.70 1.72
N ASP A 230 20.00 -9.71 3.05
CA ASP A 230 20.80 -8.97 4.02
C ASP A 230 22.06 -9.74 4.43
N TRP A 231 23.02 -9.03 5.04
CA TRP A 231 24.20 -9.52 5.75
C TRP A 231 25.30 -10.16 4.88
N LEU A 232 25.44 -9.73 3.64
CA LEU A 232 26.62 -10.04 2.81
C LEU A 232 27.65 -8.90 2.78
N GLY A 233 27.34 -7.76 3.38
CA GLY A 233 28.16 -6.56 3.43
C GLY A 233 27.36 -5.29 3.14
N ASP A 234 27.98 -4.13 3.30
CA ASP A 234 27.32 -2.83 3.13
C ASP A 234 27.00 -2.56 1.64
N ASP A 235 27.80 -3.10 0.73
CA ASP A 235 27.71 -2.87 -0.71
C ASP A 235 27.30 -4.14 -1.51
N SER A 236 26.86 -5.22 -0.83
CA SER A 236 26.56 -6.49 -1.49
C SER A 236 25.48 -7.30 -0.78
N PRO A 237 24.56 -7.91 -1.54
CA PRO A 237 24.28 -7.68 -2.95
C PRO A 237 23.46 -6.41 -3.15
N SER A 238 23.48 -5.81 -4.35
CA SER A 238 22.51 -4.76 -4.71
C SER A 238 21.10 -5.36 -4.88
N CYS A 239 20.08 -4.52 -4.76
CA CYS A 239 18.74 -4.87 -5.23
C CYS A 239 18.71 -4.88 -6.77
N GLU A 240 17.71 -5.55 -7.35
CA GLU A 240 17.63 -5.80 -8.77
C GLU A 240 16.43 -5.11 -9.42
N LEU A 241 16.57 -4.77 -10.70
CA LEU A 241 15.48 -4.49 -11.60
C LEU A 241 15.55 -5.51 -12.74
N ASN A 242 14.58 -6.41 -12.77
CA ASN A 242 14.52 -7.53 -13.68
C ASN A 242 13.44 -7.35 -14.75
N VAL A 243 13.60 -8.05 -15.87
CA VAL A 243 12.60 -8.13 -16.94
C VAL A 243 12.29 -9.60 -17.25
N VAL A 244 11.00 -9.92 -17.40
CA VAL A 244 10.57 -11.24 -17.84
C VAL A 244 10.69 -11.31 -19.35
N GLU A 245 11.71 -12.00 -19.84
CA GLU A 245 11.91 -12.28 -21.26
C GLU A 245 11.12 -13.53 -21.69
N GLU A 246 11.14 -14.56 -20.86
CA GLU A 246 10.40 -15.81 -21.03
C GLU A 246 9.65 -16.13 -19.75
N GLU A 247 8.39 -16.57 -19.87
CA GLU A 247 7.58 -16.96 -18.72
C GLU A 247 8.19 -18.14 -17.96
N ASN A 248 8.02 -18.13 -16.64
CA ASN A 248 8.55 -19.16 -15.71
C ASN A 248 10.10 -19.23 -15.68
N SER A 249 10.79 -18.17 -16.08
CA SER A 249 12.23 -18.06 -15.92
C SER A 249 12.63 -17.97 -14.45
N PHE A 250 13.83 -18.46 -14.13
CA PHE A 250 14.41 -18.44 -12.79
C PHE A 250 15.38 -17.25 -12.63
N TYR A 251 15.25 -16.51 -11.53
CA TYR A 251 15.94 -15.23 -11.27
C TYR A 251 16.98 -15.31 -10.13
N GLY A 252 17.44 -16.49 -9.77
CA GLY A 252 18.63 -16.69 -8.98
C GLY A 252 18.43 -17.08 -7.52
N PHE A 253 17.47 -16.48 -6.77
CA PHE A 253 17.29 -16.80 -5.36
C PHE A 253 16.87 -18.26 -5.12
N PRO A 254 17.50 -18.98 -4.15
CA PRO A 254 18.47 -18.51 -3.16
C PRO A 254 19.95 -18.65 -3.54
N TYR A 255 20.27 -19.08 -4.75
CA TYR A 255 21.63 -19.52 -5.14
C TYR A 255 22.54 -18.40 -5.59
N VAL A 256 21.99 -17.44 -6.34
CA VAL A 256 22.74 -16.31 -6.93
C VAL A 256 21.95 -15.02 -6.68
N HIS A 257 22.66 -13.94 -6.40
CA HIS A 257 22.15 -12.60 -6.23
C HIS A 257 22.72 -11.66 -7.28
N ALA A 258 22.21 -10.44 -7.34
CA ALA A 258 22.64 -9.41 -8.28
C ALA A 258 24.15 -9.36 -8.54
N ASN A 259 24.53 -9.14 -9.79
CA ASN A 259 25.91 -9.12 -10.25
C ASN A 259 26.65 -10.46 -10.06
N ASP A 260 25.96 -11.57 -10.22
CA ASP A 260 26.50 -12.93 -10.12
C ASP A 260 27.15 -13.27 -8.77
N VAL A 261 26.64 -12.66 -7.69
CA VAL A 261 27.11 -12.95 -6.33
C VAL A 261 26.55 -14.30 -5.89
N MET A 262 27.40 -15.32 -5.85
CA MET A 262 27.05 -16.64 -5.36
C MET A 262 26.70 -16.57 -3.87
N ASP A 263 25.58 -17.20 -3.49
CA ASP A 263 25.21 -17.27 -2.08
C ASP A 263 26.18 -18.21 -1.32
N PRO A 264 26.72 -17.79 -0.16
CA PRO A 264 27.68 -18.59 0.59
C PRO A 264 27.09 -19.85 1.22
N GLU A 265 25.75 -19.94 1.38
CA GLU A 265 25.07 -21.09 1.97
C GLU A 265 24.46 -22.02 0.91
N TYR A 266 23.98 -21.47 -0.21
CA TYR A 266 23.26 -22.20 -1.26
C TYR A 266 23.95 -22.20 -2.62
N GLY A 267 24.89 -21.29 -2.86
CA GLY A 267 25.48 -21.08 -4.18
C GLY A 267 26.52 -22.16 -4.60
N ALA A 268 26.87 -23.08 -3.72
CA ALA A 268 27.81 -24.18 -4.02
C ALA A 268 27.12 -25.44 -4.56
N ASP A 269 25.83 -25.52 -4.51
CA ASP A 269 25.00 -26.63 -4.97
C ASP A 269 24.39 -26.30 -6.36
#